data_c9dd92ac61dc2a7b3d7207e51d32552c
#
_entry.id   c9dd92ac61dc2a7b3d7207e51d32552c
#
_cell.length_a   1.000
_cell.length_b   1.000
_cell.length_c   1.000
_cell.angle_alpha   90.00
_cell.angle_beta   90.00
_cell.angle_gamma   90.00
#
_symmetry.space_group_name_H-M   'P 1'
#
loop_
_entity.id
_entity.type
_entity.pdbx_description
1 polymer ?
#
loop_
_entity_poly.entity_id
_entity_poly.type
_entity_poly.pdbx_seq_one_letter_code
_entity_poly.pdbx_strand_id
1 'polypeptide(L)'
;MNIKIIKPTPFGSVGVIWAGANDHTKIVRVLLSRPGCTAEDRVSELYPNLRASSSAKIDRVAAGIKGLLEGEEIEFSLDLADLSLSTDFQQRVLRAEHRIPRGSVSTYRLIAVYLGKRNGARAVGNALARNPFPLIVPCHRAIRSNRQLGGYQGGLAMKRALLEKEGVHFDDAGRVVSSVFYYERMMSNEDIAFI
;
A
#
# COMPACT_ATOMS: atom_id res chain seq x y z
N MET A 1 -6.44 7.19 20.63
CA MET A 1 -6.41 7.12 19.14
C MET A 1 -7.63 7.81 18.59
N ASN A 2 -7.49 8.40 17.41
CA ASN A 2 -8.52 9.17 16.72
C ASN A 2 -8.75 8.59 15.34
N ILE A 3 -9.89 8.96 14.70
CA ILE A 3 -10.26 8.56 13.35
C ILE A 3 -10.65 9.76 12.49
N LYS A 4 -10.21 9.76 11.24
CA LYS A 4 -10.70 10.62 10.16
C LYS A 4 -11.27 9.73 9.06
N ILE A 5 -12.54 9.93 8.72
CA ILE A 5 -13.16 9.28 7.57
C ILE A 5 -13.05 10.22 6.36
N ILE A 6 -12.57 9.67 5.25
CA ILE A 6 -12.43 10.34 3.95
C ILE A 6 -13.52 9.81 3.04
N LYS A 7 -14.44 10.66 2.63
CA LYS A 7 -15.53 10.35 1.69
C LYS A 7 -16.10 11.63 1.08
N PRO A 8 -16.66 11.59 -0.15
CA PRO A 8 -16.65 10.41 -1.02
C PRO A 8 -15.27 10.17 -1.65
N THR A 9 -14.98 8.93 -2.04
CA THR A 9 -13.87 8.57 -2.93
C THR A 9 -14.36 7.62 -4.03
N PRO A 10 -13.63 7.47 -5.15
CA PRO A 10 -14.02 6.54 -6.23
C PRO A 10 -14.14 5.07 -5.79
N PHE A 11 -13.58 4.72 -4.62
CA PHE A 11 -13.54 3.35 -4.11
C PHE A 11 -14.26 3.19 -2.76
N GLY A 12 -15.25 4.05 -2.49
CA GLY A 12 -15.92 4.11 -1.19
C GLY A 12 -15.17 4.97 -0.19
N SER A 13 -15.38 4.75 1.10
CA SER A 13 -14.72 5.51 2.15
C SER A 13 -13.34 4.95 2.50
N VAL A 14 -12.50 5.81 3.11
CA VAL A 14 -11.22 5.44 3.69
C VAL A 14 -11.16 5.93 5.13
N GLY A 15 -10.79 5.07 6.06
CA GLY A 15 -10.58 5.42 7.46
C GLY A 15 -9.09 5.59 7.75
N VAL A 16 -8.69 6.73 8.31
CA VAL A 16 -7.33 6.99 8.78
C VAL A 16 -7.33 7.05 10.30
N ILE A 17 -6.75 6.06 10.93
CA ILE A 17 -6.59 5.98 12.40
C ILE A 17 -5.21 6.54 12.74
N TRP A 18 -5.18 7.45 13.70
CA TRP A 18 -3.98 8.16 14.07
C TRP A 18 -3.88 8.40 15.58
N ALA A 19 -2.66 8.66 16.06
CA ALA A 19 -2.35 8.97 17.44
C ALA A 19 -1.28 10.05 17.52
N GLY A 20 -1.08 10.60 18.71
CA GLY A 20 -0.15 11.67 18.98
C GLY A 20 -0.77 13.06 18.79
N ALA A 21 0.04 14.08 18.96
CA ALA A 21 -0.32 15.49 18.81
C ALA A 21 0.79 16.25 18.09
N ASN A 22 0.44 17.31 17.38
CA ASN A 22 1.37 18.19 16.66
C ASN A 22 2.32 17.38 15.74
N ASP A 23 3.62 17.61 15.83
CA ASP A 23 4.65 16.97 15.00
C ASP A 23 4.78 15.45 15.30
N HIS A 24 4.39 15.01 16.49
CA HIS A 24 4.41 13.60 16.89
C HIS A 24 3.17 12.82 16.40
N THR A 25 2.28 13.45 15.62
CA THR A 25 1.15 12.75 15.01
C THR A 25 1.63 11.68 14.05
N LYS A 26 1.22 10.42 14.28
CA LYS A 26 1.50 9.25 13.44
C LYS A 26 0.23 8.53 13.05
N ILE A 27 0.24 8.00 11.84
CA ILE A 27 -0.84 7.13 11.36
C ILE A 27 -0.59 5.72 11.89
N VAL A 28 -1.59 5.20 12.58
CA VAL A 28 -1.59 3.86 13.19
C VAL A 28 -2.14 2.84 12.21
N ARG A 29 -3.16 3.24 11.42
CA ARG A 29 -3.75 2.37 10.40
C ARG A 29 -4.53 3.15 9.36
N VAL A 30 -4.55 2.64 8.15
CA VAL A 30 -5.47 3.03 7.08
C VAL A 30 -6.38 1.84 6.76
N LEU A 31 -7.68 2.07 6.72
CA LEU A 31 -8.70 1.07 6.38
C LEU A 31 -9.38 1.48 5.07
N LEU A 32 -9.33 0.59 4.08
CA LEU A 32 -10.01 0.78 2.80
C LEU A 32 -11.39 0.12 2.83
N SER A 33 -12.36 0.70 2.17
CA SER A 33 -13.58 -0.03 1.82
C SER A 33 -13.24 -1.20 0.89
N ARG A 34 -14.06 -2.23 0.94
CA ARG A 34 -14.01 -3.42 0.08
C ARG A 34 -15.43 -3.82 -0.31
N PRO A 35 -15.65 -4.64 -1.34
CA PRO A 35 -16.99 -5.07 -1.70
C PRO A 35 -17.77 -5.61 -0.49
N GLY A 36 -18.94 -5.05 -0.25
CA GLY A 36 -19.83 -5.43 0.86
C GLY A 36 -19.44 -4.96 2.26
N CYS A 37 -18.38 -4.12 2.39
CA CYS A 37 -17.94 -3.66 3.72
C CYS A 37 -17.24 -2.30 3.59
N THR A 38 -17.82 -1.26 4.17
CA THR A 38 -17.24 0.09 4.14
C THR A 38 -16.06 0.23 5.12
N ALA A 39 -15.27 1.31 4.97
CA ALA A 39 -14.23 1.60 5.96
C ALA A 39 -14.85 1.92 7.33
N GLU A 40 -16.03 2.56 7.36
CA GLU A 40 -16.78 2.85 8.58
C GLU A 40 -17.18 1.56 9.32
N ASP A 41 -17.71 0.56 8.59
CA ASP A 41 -18.06 -0.75 9.17
C ASP A 41 -16.84 -1.40 9.82
N ARG A 42 -15.71 -1.40 9.10
CA ARG A 42 -14.45 -1.94 9.58
C ARG A 42 -13.90 -1.19 10.80
N VAL A 43 -14.07 0.13 10.82
CA VAL A 43 -13.68 0.94 11.98
C VAL A 43 -14.55 0.57 13.18
N SER A 44 -15.86 0.49 13.00
CA SER A 44 -16.80 0.15 14.08
C SER A 44 -16.53 -1.23 14.65
N GLU A 45 -16.19 -2.21 13.81
CA GLU A 45 -15.85 -3.57 14.20
C GLU A 45 -14.52 -3.66 14.97
N LEU A 46 -13.46 -3.06 14.41
CA LEU A 46 -12.09 -3.23 14.92
C LEU A 46 -11.72 -2.21 16.01
N TYR A 47 -12.40 -1.08 16.05
CA TYR A 47 -12.05 0.06 16.90
C TYR A 47 -13.30 0.80 17.40
N PRO A 48 -14.18 0.16 18.19
CA PRO A 48 -15.50 0.70 18.57
C PRO A 48 -15.46 2.00 19.38
N ASN A 49 -14.32 2.32 19.99
CA ASN A 49 -14.17 3.46 20.91
C ASN A 49 -13.32 4.61 20.34
N LEU A 50 -13.11 4.67 19.01
CA LEU A 50 -12.39 5.79 18.41
C LEU A 50 -13.21 7.06 18.41
N ARG A 51 -12.55 8.19 18.65
CA ARG A 51 -13.16 9.52 18.55
C ARG A 51 -12.90 10.08 17.15
N ALA A 52 -13.96 10.57 16.50
CA ALA A 52 -13.81 11.36 15.28
C ALA A 52 -13.05 12.65 15.61
N SER A 53 -11.94 12.88 14.95
CA SER A 53 -11.08 14.05 15.17
C SER A 53 -10.21 14.31 13.94
N SER A 54 -9.67 15.51 13.87
CA SER A 54 -8.73 15.90 12.82
C SER A 54 -7.66 16.86 13.37
N SER A 55 -6.64 17.06 12.57
CA SER A 55 -5.61 18.08 12.76
C SER A 55 -5.15 18.54 11.36
N ALA A 56 -4.50 19.68 11.27
CA ALA A 56 -3.98 20.19 9.99
C ALA A 56 -3.09 19.17 9.26
N LYS A 57 -2.32 18.35 9.99
CA LYS A 57 -1.50 17.27 9.42
C LYS A 57 -2.39 16.14 8.86
N ILE A 58 -3.41 15.73 9.58
CA ILE A 58 -4.34 14.67 9.16
C ILE A 58 -5.24 15.15 8.01
N ASP A 59 -5.64 16.42 8.00
CA ASP A 59 -6.40 16.97 6.88
C ASP A 59 -5.59 17.00 5.59
N ARG A 60 -4.29 17.33 5.65
CA ARG A 60 -3.39 17.21 4.49
C ARG A 60 -3.23 15.77 4.01
N VAL A 61 -3.08 14.82 4.93
CA VAL A 61 -3.02 13.39 4.58
C VAL A 61 -4.33 12.95 3.93
N ALA A 62 -5.47 13.35 4.48
CA ALA A 62 -6.79 13.03 3.92
C ALA A 62 -6.98 13.59 2.51
N ALA A 63 -6.61 14.85 2.28
CA ALA A 63 -6.63 15.45 0.96
C ALA A 63 -5.70 14.71 -0.02
N GLY A 64 -4.48 14.37 0.40
CA GLY A 64 -3.54 13.60 -0.42
C GLY A 64 -4.07 12.19 -0.74
N ILE A 65 -4.65 11.48 0.22
CA ILE A 65 -5.28 10.16 -0.05
C ILE A 65 -6.40 10.31 -1.08
N LYS A 66 -7.25 11.33 -0.96
CA LYS A 66 -8.31 11.59 -1.91
C LYS A 66 -7.76 11.86 -3.31
N GLY A 67 -6.80 12.78 -3.45
CA GLY A 67 -6.15 13.10 -4.72
C GLY A 67 -5.49 11.87 -5.36
N LEU A 68 -4.74 11.06 -4.57
CA LEU A 68 -4.15 9.80 -5.06
C LEU A 68 -5.22 8.86 -5.65
N LEU A 69 -6.34 8.69 -4.95
CA LEU A 69 -7.44 7.83 -5.41
C LEU A 69 -8.13 8.40 -6.66
N GLU A 70 -8.11 9.70 -6.86
CA GLU A 70 -8.58 10.41 -8.06
C GLU A 70 -7.57 10.36 -9.21
N GLY A 71 -6.31 10.00 -8.94
CA GLY A 71 -5.24 9.80 -9.93
C GLY A 71 -4.14 10.86 -9.90
N GLU A 72 -4.18 11.79 -8.95
CA GLU A 72 -3.11 12.78 -8.77
C GLU A 72 -1.78 12.14 -8.39
N GLU A 73 -0.69 12.80 -8.73
CA GLU A 73 0.66 12.40 -8.35
C GLU A 73 0.94 12.83 -6.91
N ILE A 74 0.58 11.96 -5.98
CA ILE A 74 0.81 12.17 -4.55
C ILE A 74 1.79 11.12 -4.03
N GLU A 75 2.83 11.59 -3.36
CA GLU A 75 3.75 10.75 -2.59
C GLU A 75 3.66 11.09 -1.11
N PHE A 76 3.62 10.06 -0.29
CA PHE A 76 3.59 10.20 1.17
C PHE A 76 4.96 9.89 1.76
N SER A 77 5.40 10.70 2.72
CA SER A 77 6.56 10.32 3.54
C SER A 77 6.21 9.10 4.40
N LEU A 78 7.12 8.13 4.45
CA LEU A 78 6.98 6.97 5.33
C LEU A 78 6.99 7.35 6.82
N ASP A 79 7.52 8.54 7.15
CA ASP A 79 7.51 9.07 8.51
C ASP A 79 6.11 9.37 9.06
N LEU A 80 5.11 9.44 8.20
CA LEU A 80 3.71 9.53 8.62
C LEU A 80 3.24 8.24 9.33
N ALA A 81 3.78 7.08 8.96
CA ALA A 81 3.35 5.78 9.46
C ALA A 81 4.07 5.40 10.76
N ASP A 82 3.35 4.87 11.72
CA ASP A 82 3.93 4.25 12.90
C ASP A 82 4.37 2.82 12.62
N LEU A 83 5.57 2.67 12.06
CA LEU A 83 6.13 1.37 11.73
C LEU A 83 6.46 0.51 12.95
N SER A 84 6.55 1.09 14.15
CA SER A 84 6.85 0.34 15.39
C SER A 84 5.78 -0.70 15.73
N LEU A 85 4.58 -0.54 15.16
CA LEU A 85 3.47 -1.48 15.31
C LEU A 85 3.62 -2.74 14.43
N SER A 86 4.66 -2.81 13.60
CA SER A 86 4.95 -3.92 12.69
C SER A 86 6.18 -4.69 13.13
N THR A 87 6.25 -5.99 12.81
CA THR A 87 7.47 -6.79 13.05
C THR A 87 8.64 -6.28 12.22
N ASP A 88 9.89 -6.54 12.64
CA ASP A 88 11.09 -6.10 11.93
C ASP A 88 11.10 -6.53 10.45
N PHE A 89 10.68 -7.77 10.18
CA PHE A 89 10.57 -8.24 8.80
C PHE A 89 9.51 -7.45 8.02
N GLN A 90 8.35 -7.22 8.61
CA GLN A 90 7.31 -6.43 7.96
C GLN A 90 7.75 -4.99 7.72
N GLN A 91 8.43 -4.35 8.68
CA GLN A 91 8.99 -3.00 8.49
C GLN A 91 9.96 -2.95 7.30
N ARG A 92 10.85 -3.95 7.16
CA ARG A 92 11.76 -4.04 6.01
C ARG A 92 11.01 -4.18 4.69
N VAL A 93 9.96 -5.01 4.65
CA VAL A 93 9.09 -5.18 3.48
C VAL A 93 8.37 -3.87 3.14
N LEU A 94 7.77 -3.20 4.13
CA LEU A 94 7.06 -1.93 3.92
C LEU A 94 7.99 -0.82 3.41
N ARG A 95 9.23 -0.74 3.94
CA ARG A 95 10.24 0.20 3.45
C ARG A 95 10.66 -0.11 2.01
N ALA A 96 10.83 -1.38 1.66
CA ALA A 96 11.15 -1.79 0.30
C ALA A 96 9.99 -1.45 -0.66
N GLU A 97 8.76 -1.76 -0.28
CA GLU A 97 7.57 -1.46 -1.08
C GLU A 97 7.39 0.05 -1.30
N HIS A 98 7.60 0.85 -0.27
CA HIS A 98 7.49 2.31 -0.34
C HIS A 98 8.48 2.95 -1.34
N ARG A 99 9.61 2.30 -1.63
CA ARG A 99 10.60 2.77 -2.60
C ARG A 99 10.21 2.55 -4.05
N ILE A 100 9.22 1.71 -4.33
CA ILE A 100 8.76 1.47 -5.70
C ILE A 100 8.04 2.73 -6.17
N PRO A 101 8.55 3.44 -7.21
CA PRO A 101 7.97 4.72 -7.63
C PRO A 101 6.64 4.51 -8.35
N ARG A 102 5.88 5.59 -8.45
CA ARG A 102 4.66 5.66 -9.27
C ARG A 102 4.94 5.21 -10.70
N GLY A 103 3.99 4.49 -11.30
CA GLY A 103 4.12 3.95 -12.66
C GLY A 103 5.04 2.73 -12.80
N SER A 104 5.64 2.29 -11.68
CA SER A 104 6.46 1.08 -11.65
C SER A 104 5.82 0.00 -10.78
N VAL A 105 6.15 -1.24 -11.09
CA VAL A 105 5.75 -2.41 -10.29
C VAL A 105 6.97 -3.27 -9.95
N SER A 106 6.84 -4.06 -8.90
CA SER A 106 7.79 -5.13 -8.60
C SER A 106 7.08 -6.42 -8.29
N THR A 107 7.78 -7.54 -8.26
CA THR A 107 7.17 -8.80 -7.86
C THR A 107 7.48 -9.12 -6.40
N TYR A 108 6.59 -9.87 -5.73
CA TYR A 108 6.87 -10.36 -4.37
C TYR A 108 8.21 -11.08 -4.28
N ARG A 109 8.62 -11.76 -5.37
CA ARG A 109 9.90 -12.47 -5.46
C ARG A 109 11.07 -11.51 -5.52
N LEU A 110 11.02 -10.48 -6.36
CA LEU A 110 12.08 -9.47 -6.47
C LEU A 110 12.28 -8.71 -5.17
N ILE A 111 11.19 -8.33 -4.49
CA ILE A 111 11.25 -7.70 -3.16
C ILE A 111 11.91 -8.66 -2.15
N ALA A 112 11.57 -9.95 -2.20
CA ALA A 112 12.17 -10.94 -1.31
C ALA A 112 13.68 -11.10 -1.55
N VAL A 113 14.12 -11.19 -2.80
CA VAL A 113 15.53 -11.25 -3.17
C VAL A 113 16.28 -10.00 -2.73
N TYR A 114 15.72 -8.81 -3.01
CA TYR A 114 16.27 -7.53 -2.54
C TYR A 114 16.47 -7.49 -1.01
N LEU A 115 15.60 -8.13 -0.26
CA LEU A 115 15.70 -8.24 1.20
C LEU A 115 16.63 -9.39 1.68
N GLY A 116 17.32 -10.08 0.77
CA GLY A 116 18.20 -11.22 1.08
C GLY A 116 17.44 -12.50 1.44
N LYS A 117 16.18 -12.64 0.99
CA LYS A 117 15.30 -13.78 1.28
C LYS A 117 14.85 -14.45 -0.03
N ARG A 118 15.76 -15.12 -0.75
CA ARG A 118 15.51 -15.71 -2.09
C ARG A 118 14.22 -16.52 -2.20
N ASN A 119 13.85 -17.29 -1.18
CA ASN A 119 12.61 -18.07 -1.14
C ASN A 119 11.45 -17.35 -0.38
N GLY A 120 11.58 -16.05 -0.14
CA GLY A 120 10.70 -15.28 0.75
C GLY A 120 9.46 -14.69 0.09
N ALA A 121 9.16 -14.96 -1.19
CA ALA A 121 8.04 -14.33 -1.92
C ALA A 121 6.69 -14.45 -1.20
N ARG A 122 6.39 -15.63 -0.62
CA ARG A 122 5.16 -15.84 0.16
C ARG A 122 5.17 -15.03 1.46
N ALA A 123 6.31 -14.93 2.14
CA ALA A 123 6.44 -14.13 3.35
C ALA A 123 6.26 -12.63 3.06
N VAL A 124 6.84 -12.13 1.95
CA VAL A 124 6.61 -10.76 1.46
C VAL A 124 5.14 -10.53 1.15
N GLY A 125 4.51 -11.45 0.40
CA GLY A 125 3.08 -11.37 0.10
C GLY A 125 2.21 -11.30 1.37
N ASN A 126 2.51 -12.12 2.39
CA ASN A 126 1.80 -12.10 3.67
C ASN A 126 2.04 -10.80 4.46
N ALA A 127 3.27 -10.25 4.43
CA ALA A 127 3.58 -8.97 5.06
C ALA A 127 2.80 -7.82 4.42
N LEU A 128 2.71 -7.78 3.07
CA LEU A 128 1.95 -6.77 2.33
C LEU A 128 0.43 -6.96 2.45
N ALA A 129 -0.07 -8.18 2.53
CA ALA A 129 -1.49 -8.44 2.79
C ALA A 129 -1.95 -7.87 4.14
N ARG A 130 -1.02 -7.78 5.11
CA ARG A 130 -1.24 -7.20 6.44
C ARG A 130 -0.71 -5.76 6.57
N ASN A 131 -0.39 -5.09 5.45
CA ASN A 131 0.08 -3.71 5.46
C ASN A 131 -0.90 -2.81 6.25
N PRO A 132 -0.49 -2.19 7.37
CA PRO A 132 -1.38 -1.30 8.13
C PRO A 132 -1.62 0.04 7.45
N PHE A 133 -0.82 0.39 6.44
CA PHE A 133 -0.76 1.72 5.84
C PHE A 133 -0.97 1.71 4.31
N PRO A 134 -2.02 1.00 3.78
CA PRO A 134 -2.25 1.03 2.33
C PRO A 134 -2.41 2.47 1.84
N LEU A 135 -2.02 2.74 0.60
CA LEU A 135 -1.90 4.04 -0.06
C LEU A 135 -0.67 4.84 0.40
N ILE A 136 -0.37 4.93 1.69
CA ILE A 136 0.89 5.52 2.19
C ILE A 136 2.06 4.62 1.83
N VAL A 137 1.94 3.32 2.08
CA VAL A 137 2.83 2.30 1.52
C VAL A 137 2.10 1.65 0.34
N PRO A 138 2.57 1.87 -0.90
CA PRO A 138 1.82 1.55 -2.12
C PRO A 138 1.84 0.06 -2.46
N CYS A 139 1.33 -0.79 -1.55
CA CYS A 139 1.34 -2.26 -1.73
C CYS A 139 0.53 -2.76 -2.94
N HIS A 140 -0.16 -1.87 -3.65
CA HIS A 140 -0.74 -2.15 -4.95
C HIS A 140 0.32 -2.29 -6.06
N ARG A 141 1.57 -1.79 -5.86
CA ARG A 141 2.68 -1.90 -6.83
C ARG A 141 3.39 -3.26 -6.78
N ALA A 142 3.12 -4.11 -5.76
CA ALA A 142 3.63 -5.49 -5.70
C ALA A 142 2.69 -6.46 -6.42
N ILE A 143 3.23 -7.26 -7.36
CA ILE A 143 2.47 -8.21 -8.16
C ILE A 143 3.10 -9.62 -8.11
N ARG A 144 2.45 -10.60 -8.73
CA ARG A 144 2.98 -11.95 -8.87
C ARG A 144 4.06 -12.02 -9.97
N SER A 145 4.97 -13.00 -9.89
CA SER A 145 6.01 -13.22 -10.91
C SER A 145 5.44 -13.59 -12.28
N ASN A 146 4.23 -14.14 -12.36
CA ASN A 146 3.51 -14.39 -13.61
C ASN A 146 2.78 -13.15 -14.14
N ARG A 147 3.09 -11.96 -13.61
CA ARG A 147 2.53 -10.66 -13.96
C ARG A 147 1.04 -10.44 -13.59
N GLN A 148 0.41 -11.38 -12.91
CA GLN A 148 -0.93 -11.19 -12.36
C GLN A 148 -0.89 -10.33 -11.09
N LEU A 149 -1.97 -9.62 -10.79
CA LEU A 149 -2.02 -8.61 -9.72
C LEU A 149 -1.70 -9.16 -8.32
N GLY A 150 -2.16 -10.36 -7.98
CA GLY A 150 -2.14 -10.80 -6.58
C GLY A 150 -3.16 -10.03 -5.72
N GLY A 151 -3.23 -10.35 -4.42
CA GLY A 151 -4.22 -9.79 -3.51
C GLY A 151 -4.04 -8.29 -3.21
N TYR A 152 -5.13 -7.64 -2.77
CA TYR A 152 -5.12 -6.27 -2.26
C TYR A 152 -6.25 -6.05 -1.25
N GLN A 153 -6.03 -5.21 -0.23
CA GLN A 153 -7.01 -5.00 0.84
C GLN A 153 -8.30 -4.32 0.38
N GLY A 154 -8.22 -3.44 -0.62
CA GLY A 154 -9.37 -2.80 -1.26
C GLY A 154 -10.00 -3.62 -2.40
N GLY A 155 -9.52 -4.85 -2.63
CA GLY A 155 -9.95 -5.70 -3.73
C GLY A 155 -9.16 -5.52 -5.03
N LEU A 156 -9.28 -6.49 -5.93
CA LEU A 156 -8.50 -6.51 -7.18
C LEU A 156 -8.90 -5.38 -8.14
N ALA A 157 -10.17 -5.02 -8.18
CA ALA A 157 -10.66 -3.93 -9.01
C ALA A 157 -10.00 -2.59 -8.62
N MET A 158 -9.95 -2.29 -7.32
CA MET A 158 -9.26 -1.10 -6.82
C MET A 158 -7.76 -1.15 -7.13
N LYS A 159 -7.10 -2.29 -6.93
CA LYS A 159 -5.67 -2.45 -7.24
C LYS A 159 -5.38 -2.17 -8.70
N ARG A 160 -6.17 -2.73 -9.61
CA ARG A 160 -6.06 -2.51 -11.04
C ARG A 160 -6.23 -1.03 -11.40
N ALA A 161 -7.31 -0.42 -10.91
CA ALA A 161 -7.59 0.98 -11.21
C ALA A 161 -6.51 1.94 -10.67
N LEU A 162 -5.91 1.66 -9.51
CA LEU A 162 -4.78 2.44 -8.99
C LEU A 162 -3.56 2.33 -9.92
N LEU A 163 -3.21 1.12 -10.36
CA LEU A 163 -2.09 0.91 -11.28
C LEU A 163 -2.34 1.57 -12.65
N GLU A 164 -3.55 1.47 -13.20
CA GLU A 164 -3.93 2.14 -14.46
C GLU A 164 -3.83 3.67 -14.32
N LYS A 165 -4.27 4.25 -13.20
CA LYS A 165 -4.10 5.69 -12.90
C LYS A 165 -2.63 6.10 -12.72
N GLU A 166 -1.77 5.16 -12.38
CA GLU A 166 -0.31 5.35 -12.32
C GLU A 166 0.37 5.15 -13.68
N GLY A 167 -0.37 4.83 -14.75
CA GLY A 167 0.17 4.62 -16.10
C GLY A 167 0.67 3.19 -16.36
N VAL A 168 0.36 2.23 -15.48
CA VAL A 168 0.68 0.82 -15.70
C VAL A 168 -0.34 0.20 -16.65
N HIS A 169 0.12 -0.46 -17.69
CA HIS A 169 -0.71 -1.10 -18.70
C HIS A 169 -0.91 -2.59 -18.43
N PHE A 170 -2.01 -3.13 -18.97
CA PHE A 170 -2.36 -4.54 -18.88
C PHE A 170 -2.62 -5.13 -20.27
N ASP A 171 -2.27 -6.41 -20.45
CA ASP A 171 -2.64 -7.19 -21.64
C ASP A 171 -4.09 -7.69 -21.54
N ASP A 172 -4.59 -8.32 -22.64
CA ASP A 172 -5.94 -8.87 -22.73
C ASP A 172 -6.19 -10.00 -21.70
N ALA A 173 -5.14 -10.63 -21.20
CA ALA A 173 -5.22 -11.63 -20.12
C ALA A 173 -5.18 -10.99 -18.71
N GLY A 174 -5.19 -9.65 -18.61
CA GLY A 174 -5.15 -8.91 -17.35
C GLY A 174 -3.81 -8.97 -16.62
N ARG A 175 -2.72 -9.24 -17.34
CA ARG A 175 -1.36 -9.25 -16.81
C ARG A 175 -0.69 -7.90 -17.06
N VAL A 176 0.11 -7.45 -16.09
CA VAL A 176 0.89 -6.21 -16.22
C VAL A 176 1.88 -6.31 -17.39
N VAL A 177 1.84 -5.32 -18.28
CA VAL A 177 2.80 -5.15 -19.38
C VAL A 177 3.96 -4.28 -18.87
N SER A 178 5.11 -4.90 -18.64
CA SER A 178 6.35 -4.19 -18.28
C SER A 178 7.55 -4.93 -18.84
N SER A 179 8.50 -4.20 -19.38
CA SER A 179 9.77 -4.77 -19.87
C SER A 179 10.73 -5.05 -18.70
N VAL A 180 10.66 -4.26 -17.64
CA VAL A 180 11.56 -4.37 -16.48
C VAL A 180 10.77 -4.04 -15.20
N PHE A 181 10.95 -4.86 -14.18
CA PHE A 181 10.39 -4.62 -12.86
C PHE A 181 11.37 -3.82 -11.98
N TYR A 182 10.83 -3.00 -11.08
CA TYR A 182 11.64 -2.34 -10.06
C TYR A 182 12.42 -3.40 -9.26
N TYR A 183 13.54 -3.18 -8.77
CA TYR A 183 14.49 -4.13 -8.18
C TYR A 183 15.19 -5.09 -9.15
N GLU A 184 14.64 -5.42 -10.32
CA GLU A 184 15.31 -6.30 -11.28
C GLU A 184 16.65 -5.69 -11.76
N ARG A 185 16.68 -4.37 -11.96
CA ARG A 185 17.90 -3.63 -12.35
C ARG A 185 18.97 -3.52 -11.25
N MET A 186 18.60 -3.82 -10.01
CA MET A 186 19.47 -3.70 -8.85
C MET A 186 20.11 -5.04 -8.46
N MET A 187 19.80 -6.10 -9.20
CA MET A 187 20.25 -7.44 -8.90
C MET A 187 21.54 -7.78 -9.64
N SER A 188 22.42 -8.55 -9.00
CA SER A 188 23.58 -9.16 -9.65
C SER A 188 23.15 -10.26 -10.63
N ASN A 189 24.02 -10.63 -11.57
CA ASN A 189 23.76 -11.75 -12.48
C ASN A 189 23.47 -13.07 -11.74
N GLU A 190 24.06 -13.28 -10.55
CA GLU A 190 23.78 -14.43 -9.69
C GLU A 190 22.36 -14.41 -9.11
N ASP A 191 21.83 -13.23 -8.77
CA ASP A 191 20.47 -13.09 -8.27
C ASP A 191 19.44 -13.31 -9.39
N ILE A 192 19.75 -12.90 -10.61
CA ILE A 192 18.91 -13.05 -11.80
C ILE A 192 18.75 -14.53 -12.19
N ALA A 193 19.80 -15.35 -12.02
CA ALA A 193 19.75 -16.78 -12.32
C ALA A 193 18.74 -17.58 -11.46
N PHE A 194 18.21 -16.97 -10.38
CA PHE A 194 17.22 -17.56 -9.49
C PHE A 194 15.79 -16.98 -9.68
N ILE A 195 15.57 -16.11 -10.65
CA ILE A 195 14.26 -15.51 -10.97
C ILE A 195 13.55 -16.26 -12.08
#